data_f6c11fe9a3ac3a753ac3de9405efd344
#
_entry.id   f6c11fe9a3ac3a753ac3de9405efd344
#
_cell.length_a   1.000
_cell.length_b   1.000
_cell.length_c   1.000
_cell.angle_alpha   90.00
_cell.angle_beta   90.00
_cell.angle_gamma   90.00
#
_symmetry.space_group_name_H-M   'P 1'
#
loop_
_entity.id
_entity.type
_entity.pdbx_description
1 polymer ?
#
loop_
_entity_poly.entity_id
_entity_poly.type
_entity_poly.pdbx_seq_one_letter_code
_entity_poly.pdbx_strand_id
1 'polypeptide(L)'
;MSDPHYFDPVTGARHALDEARWCSDARTPLMISPLPGISRDDIDRSQRSLWRYRAALPRDVAQPVSLGEGCTPMVERAWGGLRPHFKLEWFNPTCSFKDRGAAVM
;
A
#
# COMPACT_ATOMS: atom_id res chain seq x y z
N MET A 1 8.31 -17.22 11.96
CA MET A 1 8.51 -16.19 10.92
C MET A 1 9.14 -14.99 11.58
N SER A 2 10.13 -14.35 10.95
CA SER A 2 10.70 -13.09 11.46
C SER A 2 9.66 -11.97 11.31
N ASP A 3 9.62 -11.04 12.27
CA ASP A 3 8.73 -9.89 12.21
C ASP A 3 8.98 -9.07 10.93
N PRO A 4 7.95 -8.43 10.36
CA PRO A 4 8.08 -7.54 9.23
C PRO A 4 9.08 -6.42 9.51
N HIS A 5 9.96 -6.13 8.56
CA HIS A 5 11.02 -5.16 8.72
C HIS A 5 11.44 -4.53 7.38
N TYR A 6 12.06 -3.36 7.44
CA TYR A 6 12.80 -2.85 6.30
C TYR A 6 14.12 -3.61 6.15
N PHE A 7 14.58 -3.78 4.93
CA PHE A 7 15.93 -4.27 4.67
C PHE A 7 16.56 -3.56 3.48
N ASP A 8 17.87 -3.43 3.56
CA ASP A 8 18.70 -2.94 2.48
C ASP A 8 19.10 -4.12 1.58
N PRO A 9 18.65 -4.18 0.32
CA PRO A 9 18.98 -5.31 -0.57
C PRO A 9 20.46 -5.40 -0.94
N VAL A 10 21.25 -4.35 -0.71
CA VAL A 10 22.69 -4.31 -1.04
C VAL A 10 23.52 -4.76 0.15
N THR A 11 23.26 -4.24 1.33
CA THR A 11 24.06 -4.51 2.54
C THR A 11 23.47 -5.60 3.43
N GLY A 12 22.18 -5.91 3.28
CA GLY A 12 21.45 -6.82 4.16
C GLY A 12 21.07 -6.20 5.50
N ALA A 13 21.38 -4.93 5.75
CA ALA A 13 21.01 -4.24 6.99
C ALA A 13 19.48 -4.22 7.17
N ARG A 14 19.03 -4.41 8.42
CA ARG A 14 17.61 -4.48 8.77
C ARG A 14 17.25 -3.35 9.72
N HIS A 15 16.01 -2.82 9.57
CA HIS A 15 15.47 -1.77 10.40
C HIS A 15 14.01 -2.08 10.73
N ALA A 16 13.53 -1.62 11.88
CA ALA A 16 12.15 -1.79 12.26
C ALA A 16 11.20 -0.95 11.37
N LEU A 17 9.97 -1.43 11.14
CA LEU A 17 9.01 -0.71 10.30
C LEU A 17 8.52 0.61 10.92
N ASP A 18 8.64 0.77 12.23
CA ASP A 18 8.26 1.99 12.96
C ASP A 18 9.37 3.06 12.94
N GLU A 19 10.58 2.72 12.50
CA GLU A 19 11.63 3.72 12.28
C GLU A 19 11.24 4.66 11.13
N ALA A 20 11.35 5.97 11.37
CA ALA A 20 11.13 7.00 10.37
C ALA A 20 12.33 7.07 9.41
N ARG A 21 12.35 6.19 8.41
CA ARG A 21 13.44 6.05 7.43
C ARG A 21 12.92 6.11 6.00
N TRP A 22 13.70 6.73 5.12
CA TRP A 22 13.48 6.73 3.67
C TRP A 22 14.64 6.04 2.91
N CYS A 23 15.76 5.74 3.57
CA CYS A 23 16.89 4.97 3.03
C CYS A 23 17.67 4.27 4.15
N SER A 24 18.59 3.38 3.77
CA SER A 24 19.55 2.76 4.69
C SER A 24 20.66 3.74 5.09
N ASP A 25 21.51 3.35 6.03
CA ASP A 25 22.72 4.12 6.40
C ASP A 25 23.72 4.23 5.25
N ALA A 26 23.69 3.25 4.32
CA ALA A 26 24.45 3.28 3.07
C ALA A 26 23.79 4.12 1.96
N ARG A 27 22.69 4.82 2.26
CA ARG A 27 21.91 5.63 1.32
C ARG A 27 21.31 4.84 0.13
N THR A 28 21.06 3.57 0.34
CA THR A 28 20.33 2.73 -0.61
C THR A 28 18.84 2.68 -0.29
N PRO A 29 17.97 2.49 -1.31
CA PRO A 29 16.54 2.32 -1.08
C PRO A 29 16.26 1.11 -0.18
N LEU A 30 15.28 1.25 0.69
CA LEU A 30 14.81 0.16 1.54
C LEU A 30 13.70 -0.64 0.87
N MET A 31 13.71 -1.93 1.08
CA MET A 31 12.64 -2.85 0.76
C MET A 31 11.91 -3.25 2.03
N ILE A 32 10.67 -3.70 1.90
CA ILE A 32 9.91 -4.29 3.00
C ILE A 32 9.99 -5.81 2.87
N SER A 33 10.27 -6.51 3.96
CA SER A 33 10.23 -7.97 4.00
C SER A 33 8.81 -8.48 3.68
N PRO A 34 8.64 -9.73 3.22
CA PRO A 34 7.32 -10.30 3.01
C PRO A 34 6.43 -10.11 4.23
N LEU A 35 5.21 -9.65 4.00
CA LEU A 35 4.17 -9.51 5.01
C LEU A 35 3.34 -10.79 5.08
N PRO A 36 2.67 -11.09 6.20
CA PRO A 36 1.87 -12.31 6.36
C PRO A 36 0.68 -12.41 5.39
N GLY A 37 0.29 -11.28 4.76
CA GLY A 37 -0.91 -11.23 3.93
C GLY A 37 -2.19 -11.14 4.76
N ILE A 38 -3.33 -11.10 4.07
CA ILE A 38 -4.66 -11.08 4.68
C ILE A 38 -5.60 -12.06 4.00
N SER A 39 -6.63 -12.50 4.71
CA SER A 39 -7.77 -13.23 4.18
C SER A 39 -8.89 -12.27 3.74
N ARG A 40 -9.96 -12.81 3.16
CA ARG A 40 -11.16 -11.99 2.84
C ARG A 40 -11.89 -11.50 4.08
N ASP A 41 -11.76 -12.19 5.20
CA ASP A 41 -12.45 -11.86 6.45
C ASP A 41 -11.76 -10.70 7.18
N ASP A 42 -10.50 -10.44 6.88
CA ASP A 42 -9.73 -9.30 7.40
C ASP A 42 -10.08 -7.96 6.72
N ILE A 43 -10.89 -8.00 5.67
CA ILE A 43 -11.29 -6.81 4.92
C ILE A 43 -12.43 -6.09 5.64
N ASP A 44 -12.17 -4.88 6.12
CA ASP A 44 -13.22 -4.03 6.71
C ASP A 44 -14.13 -3.46 5.62
N ARG A 45 -15.25 -4.11 5.38
CA ARG A 45 -16.22 -3.72 4.35
C ARG A 45 -17.03 -2.46 4.70
N SER A 46 -16.95 -1.98 5.92
CA SER A 46 -17.55 -0.71 6.32
C SER A 46 -16.79 0.50 5.77
N GLN A 47 -15.49 0.32 5.51
CA GLN A 47 -14.62 1.37 4.96
C GLN A 47 -14.72 1.42 3.44
N ARG A 48 -14.90 2.62 2.88
CA ARG A 48 -14.90 2.89 1.43
C ARG A 48 -13.64 3.63 0.99
N SER A 49 -12.49 3.21 1.50
CA SER A 49 -11.17 3.75 1.18
C SER A 49 -10.13 2.63 1.19
N LEU A 50 -8.87 2.95 0.98
CA LEU A 50 -7.77 1.98 1.13
C LEU A 50 -7.73 1.37 2.53
N TRP A 51 -8.21 2.09 3.55
CA TRP A 51 -8.21 1.65 4.96
C TRP A 51 -9.04 0.40 5.25
N ARG A 52 -9.90 0.00 4.31
CA ARG A 52 -10.55 -1.32 4.36
C ARG A 52 -9.54 -2.49 4.37
N TYR A 53 -8.34 -2.25 3.88
CA TYR A 53 -7.24 -3.23 3.83
C TYR A 53 -6.18 -2.94 4.89
N ARG A 54 -6.54 -2.27 5.97
CA ARG A 54 -5.63 -1.88 7.04
C ARG A 54 -4.77 -3.03 7.54
N ALA A 55 -5.36 -4.22 7.68
CA ALA A 55 -4.67 -5.43 8.12
C ALA A 55 -3.54 -5.89 7.17
N ALA A 56 -3.54 -5.43 5.91
CA ALA A 56 -2.50 -5.74 4.92
C ALA A 56 -1.38 -4.70 4.88
N LEU A 57 -1.52 -3.56 5.56
CA LEU A 57 -0.53 -2.49 5.50
C LEU A 57 0.70 -2.83 6.34
N PRO A 58 1.89 -2.37 5.91
CA PRO A 58 3.14 -2.68 6.63
C PRO A 58 3.24 -1.98 7.98
N ARG A 59 2.45 -0.93 8.20
CA ARG A 59 2.44 -0.13 9.43
C ARG A 59 1.04 -0.05 10.01
N ASP A 60 0.95 -0.14 11.33
CA ASP A 60 -0.28 0.20 12.03
C ASP A 60 -0.36 1.72 12.22
N VAL A 61 -1.40 2.31 11.65
CA VAL A 61 -1.69 3.74 11.75
C VAL A 61 -2.93 3.91 12.64
N ALA A 62 -2.72 4.26 13.90
CA ALA A 62 -3.80 4.32 14.88
C ALA A 62 -4.94 5.29 14.46
N GLN A 63 -4.56 6.46 13.96
CA GLN A 63 -5.51 7.49 13.51
C GLN A 63 -5.13 7.96 12.09
N PRO A 64 -5.63 7.27 11.05
CA PRO A 64 -5.29 7.63 9.68
C PRO A 64 -5.89 8.99 9.29
N VAL A 65 -5.08 9.81 8.64
CA VAL A 65 -5.58 10.98 7.91
C VAL A 65 -5.98 10.50 6.52
N SER A 66 -7.26 10.56 6.20
CA SER A 66 -7.80 10.04 4.95
C SER A 66 -8.69 11.07 4.25
N LEU A 67 -8.54 11.18 2.94
CA LEU A 67 -9.43 11.93 2.06
C LEU A 67 -10.37 11.00 1.27
N GLY A 68 -10.43 9.71 1.63
CA GLY A 68 -11.22 8.70 0.93
C GLY A 68 -10.46 8.06 -0.24
N GLU A 69 -9.12 8.10 -0.24
CA GLU A 69 -8.26 7.49 -1.25
C GLU A 69 -8.50 5.98 -1.35
N GLY A 70 -8.45 5.46 -2.56
CA GLY A 70 -8.75 4.06 -2.86
C GLY A 70 -10.18 3.82 -3.32
N CYS A 71 -10.62 2.57 -3.37
CA CYS A 71 -11.92 2.15 -3.89
C CYS A 71 -12.28 2.78 -5.25
N THR A 72 -11.28 3.08 -6.06
CA THR A 72 -11.45 3.68 -7.38
C THR A 72 -12.25 2.77 -8.30
N PRO A 73 -13.05 3.32 -9.23
CA PRO A 73 -13.85 2.54 -10.15
C PRO A 73 -13.03 1.58 -11.00
N MET A 74 -13.63 0.47 -11.37
CA MET A 74 -13.09 -0.46 -12.36
C MET A 74 -14.12 -0.66 -13.47
N VAL A 75 -13.71 -0.46 -14.72
CA VAL A 75 -14.59 -0.59 -15.88
C VAL A 75 -14.00 -1.56 -16.91
N GLU A 76 -14.85 -2.40 -17.48
CA GLU A 76 -14.47 -3.24 -18.60
C GLU A 76 -14.67 -2.50 -19.93
N ARG A 77 -13.71 -2.59 -20.83
CA ARG A 77 -13.81 -2.05 -22.19
C ARG A 77 -13.11 -2.99 -23.17
N ALA A 78 -13.64 -3.08 -24.37
CA ALA A 78 -12.98 -3.79 -25.46
C ALA A 78 -11.70 -3.02 -25.87
N TRP A 79 -10.61 -3.74 -26.05
CA TRP A 79 -9.32 -3.21 -26.46
C TRP A 79 -8.52 -4.28 -27.22
N GLY A 80 -8.24 -4.07 -28.50
CA GLY A 80 -7.39 -4.95 -29.29
C GLY A 80 -7.84 -6.43 -29.30
N GLY A 81 -9.15 -6.71 -29.33
CA GLY A 81 -9.70 -8.06 -29.26
C GLY A 81 -9.80 -8.66 -27.86
N LEU A 82 -9.35 -7.94 -26.83
CA LEU A 82 -9.42 -8.32 -25.42
C LEU A 82 -10.52 -7.53 -24.70
N ARG A 83 -10.83 -7.94 -23.47
CA ARG A 83 -11.78 -7.25 -22.59
C ARG A 83 -11.13 -6.97 -21.22
N PRO A 84 -10.11 -6.10 -21.17
CA PRO A 84 -9.45 -5.75 -19.92
C PRO A 84 -10.35 -4.95 -18.99
N HIS A 85 -10.06 -5.04 -17.69
CA HIS A 85 -10.64 -4.18 -16.67
C HIS A 85 -9.68 -3.03 -16.38
N PHE A 86 -10.12 -1.80 -16.62
CA PHE A 86 -9.36 -0.58 -16.38
C PHE A 86 -9.68 -0.05 -14.99
N LYS A 87 -8.67 0.04 -14.13
CA LYS A 87 -8.80 0.66 -12.82
C LYS A 87 -8.51 2.15 -12.92
N LEU A 88 -9.52 2.97 -12.64
CA LEU A 88 -9.49 4.40 -12.91
C LEU A 88 -8.89 5.17 -11.73
N GLU A 89 -7.56 5.16 -11.62
CA GLU A 89 -6.85 5.74 -10.48
C GLU A 89 -6.92 7.28 -10.38
N TRP A 90 -7.31 7.98 -11.44
CA TRP A 90 -7.56 9.42 -11.38
C TRP A 90 -8.81 9.81 -10.58
N PHE A 91 -9.60 8.85 -10.10
CA PHE A 91 -10.69 9.08 -9.15
C PHE A 91 -10.23 9.20 -7.70
N ASN A 92 -8.94 9.05 -7.42
CA ASN A 92 -8.38 9.37 -6.11
C ASN A 92 -8.50 10.89 -5.83
N PRO A 93 -8.49 11.32 -4.55
CA PRO A 93 -8.73 12.71 -4.15
C PRO A 93 -7.87 13.77 -4.86
N THR A 94 -6.60 13.49 -5.11
CA THR A 94 -5.69 14.38 -5.85
C THR A 94 -5.51 13.97 -7.32
N CYS A 95 -6.40 13.14 -7.86
CA CYS A 95 -6.34 12.59 -9.21
C CYS A 95 -5.10 11.73 -9.48
N SER A 96 -4.49 11.16 -8.44
CA SER A 96 -3.28 10.36 -8.54
C SER A 96 -3.35 9.09 -7.69
N PHE A 97 -2.84 7.97 -8.23
CA PHE A 97 -2.65 6.73 -7.48
C PHE A 97 -1.68 6.89 -6.29
N LYS A 98 -0.85 7.92 -6.29
CA LYS A 98 0.09 8.23 -5.22
C LYS A 98 -0.58 8.54 -3.89
N ASP A 99 -1.85 8.94 -3.91
CA ASP A 99 -2.65 9.15 -2.69
C ASP A 99 -2.67 7.92 -1.80
N ARG A 100 -2.63 6.71 -2.38
CA ARG A 100 -2.59 5.45 -1.62
C ARG A 100 -1.33 5.31 -0.76
N GLY A 101 -0.17 5.68 -1.31
CA GLY A 101 1.09 5.65 -0.56
C GLY A 101 1.18 6.79 0.44
N ALA A 102 0.80 8.00 0.03
CA ALA A 102 0.86 9.19 0.87
C ALA A 102 0.00 9.08 2.13
N ALA A 103 -1.14 8.38 2.06
CA ALA A 103 -2.03 8.19 3.21
C ALA A 103 -1.44 7.26 4.29
N VAL A 104 -0.45 6.43 3.94
CA VAL A 104 0.17 5.45 4.85
C VAL A 104 1.49 5.97 5.45
N MET A 105 2.09 6.97 4.83
CA MET A 105 3.36 7.58 5.26
C MET A 105 3.18 8.57 6.41
#